data_28763a759568ad8101e1c1f2cb508ef5
#
_entry.id   28763a759568ad8101e1c1f2cb508ef5
#
_cell.length_a   1.000
_cell.length_b   1.000
_cell.length_c   1.000
_cell.angle_alpha   90.00
_cell.angle_beta   90.00
_cell.angle_gamma   90.00
#
_symmetry.space_group_name_H-M   'P 1'
#
loop_
_entity.id
_entity.type
_entity.pdbx_description
1 polymer ?
#
loop_
_entity_poly.entity_id
_entity_poly.type
_entity_poly.pdbx_seq_one_letter_code
_entity_poly.pdbx_strand_id
1 'polypeptide(L)'
;MWRILKFQYYKLLRSPEGAKKVSLGFAIGFGLEMLVIYTASLVYLIFYPIVRLAKGSFPAAVIGNIIGKISFLPVFLFPFAYALGKMIYPFDVQKIHHEPFTISDVFSSHIFTMLKSLLQSEVYVLIGMTIIGIVFGVISYFVVHYLYEKNRKLRLKKRKKQVREPLVQI
;
A
#
# COMPACT_ATOMS: atom_id res chain seq x y z
N MET A 1 3.00 8.80 17.29
CA MET A 1 2.66 8.56 15.87
C MET A 1 3.37 9.51 14.90
N TRP A 2 3.27 10.84 15.07
CA TRP A 2 3.93 11.86 14.24
C TRP A 2 5.45 11.70 14.10
N ARG A 3 6.17 11.37 15.19
CA ARG A 3 7.64 11.17 15.19
C ARG A 3 8.08 9.99 14.31
N ILE A 4 7.30 8.90 14.30
CA ILE A 4 7.57 7.70 13.48
C ILE A 4 7.40 8.02 11.99
N LEU A 5 6.31 8.70 11.62
CA LEU A 5 6.05 9.14 10.25
C LEU A 5 7.18 10.05 9.74
N LYS A 6 7.60 11.02 10.56
CA LYS A 6 8.70 11.93 10.23
C LYS A 6 10.02 11.19 10.03
N PHE A 7 10.33 10.21 10.89
CA PHE A 7 11.52 9.37 10.75
C PHE A 7 11.49 8.54 9.46
N GLN A 8 10.39 7.86 9.18
CA GLN A 8 10.21 7.07 7.96
C GLN A 8 10.32 7.93 6.69
N TYR A 9 9.73 9.13 6.71
CA TYR A 9 9.85 10.10 5.64
C TYR A 9 11.30 10.49 5.35
N TYR A 10 12.08 10.83 6.39
CA TYR A 10 13.50 11.18 6.20
C TYR A 10 14.33 9.99 5.73
N LYS A 11 14.05 8.79 6.22
CA LYS A 11 14.72 7.55 5.80
C LYS A 11 14.46 7.27 4.31
N LEU A 12 13.22 7.42 3.86
CA LEU A 12 12.83 7.28 2.46
C LEU A 12 13.61 8.25 1.55
N LEU A 13 13.62 9.54 1.92
CA LEU A 13 14.24 10.59 1.12
C LEU A 13 15.77 10.56 1.12
N ARG A 14 16.39 9.85 2.05
CA ARG A 14 17.85 9.66 2.14
C ARG A 14 18.35 8.36 1.53
N SER A 15 17.47 7.53 1.00
CA SER A 15 17.84 6.27 0.38
C SER A 15 18.83 6.50 -0.78
N PRO A 16 19.92 5.73 -0.88
CA PRO A 16 20.91 5.84 -1.94
C PRO A 16 20.43 5.26 -3.28
N GLU A 17 19.34 4.53 -3.29
CA GLU A 17 18.88 3.75 -4.46
C GLU A 17 18.30 4.59 -5.62
N GLY A 18 18.12 5.89 -5.42
CA GLY A 18 17.63 6.82 -6.44
C GLY A 18 16.10 6.98 -6.44
N ALA A 19 15.65 8.11 -7.00
CA ALA A 19 14.23 8.52 -6.96
C ALA A 19 13.29 7.47 -7.55
N LYS A 20 13.62 6.93 -8.71
CA LYS A 20 12.76 5.99 -9.44
C LYS A 20 12.53 4.68 -8.68
N LYS A 21 13.59 4.06 -8.14
CA LYS A 21 13.48 2.82 -7.37
C LYS A 21 12.74 3.03 -6.04
N VAL A 22 13.00 4.15 -5.38
CA VAL A 22 12.38 4.51 -4.10
C VAL A 22 10.89 4.76 -4.27
N SER A 23 10.50 5.59 -5.24
CA SER A 23 9.08 5.86 -5.49
C SER A 23 8.31 4.64 -5.97
N LEU A 24 8.94 3.79 -6.79
CA LEU A 24 8.31 2.55 -7.24
C LEU A 24 8.10 1.56 -6.09
N GLY A 25 9.13 1.36 -5.26
CA GLY A 25 9.00 0.52 -4.07
C GLY A 25 7.90 1.02 -3.13
N PHE A 26 7.90 2.32 -2.82
CA PHE A 26 6.88 2.93 -1.99
C PHE A 26 5.46 2.74 -2.55
N ALA A 27 5.28 2.99 -3.85
CA ALA A 27 3.99 2.85 -4.53
C ALA A 27 3.43 1.43 -4.44
N ILE A 28 4.28 0.44 -4.67
CA ILE A 28 3.91 -0.98 -4.55
C ILE A 28 3.53 -1.31 -3.10
N GLY A 29 4.37 -0.91 -2.13
CA GLY A 29 4.10 -1.18 -0.72
C GLY A 29 2.80 -0.54 -0.24
N PHE A 30 2.54 0.70 -0.63
CA PHE A 30 1.33 1.42 -0.30
C PHE A 30 0.09 0.83 -1.00
N GLY A 31 0.20 0.48 -2.28
CA GLY A 31 -0.91 -0.11 -3.05
C GLY A 31 -1.28 -1.52 -2.54
N LEU A 32 -0.29 -2.35 -2.22
CA LEU A 32 -0.53 -3.69 -1.68
C LEU A 32 -1.16 -3.67 -0.28
N GLU A 33 -0.92 -2.62 0.52
CA GLU A 33 -1.57 -2.50 1.84
C GLU A 33 -3.10 -2.43 1.73
N MET A 34 -3.64 -1.91 0.63
CA MET A 34 -5.08 -1.89 0.39
C MET A 34 -5.68 -3.30 0.34
N LEU A 35 -4.89 -4.31 -0.02
CA LEU A 35 -5.33 -5.70 -0.16
C LEU A 35 -5.10 -6.55 1.10
N VAL A 36 -4.25 -6.09 2.03
CA VAL A 36 -3.81 -6.88 3.19
C VAL A 36 -4.97 -7.35 4.06
N ILE A 37 -5.94 -6.48 4.32
CA ILE A 37 -7.09 -6.79 5.20
C ILE A 37 -7.92 -7.94 4.61
N TYR A 38 -8.12 -7.94 3.30
CA TYR A 38 -9.02 -8.88 2.60
C TYR A 38 -8.36 -10.19 2.22
N THR A 39 -7.05 -10.20 2.09
CA THR A 39 -6.28 -11.41 1.76
C THR A 39 -5.73 -12.11 2.99
N ALA A 40 -6.20 -11.75 4.20
CA ALA A 40 -5.72 -12.31 5.46
C ALA A 40 -4.18 -12.36 5.54
N SER A 41 -3.53 -11.29 5.09
CA SER A 41 -2.07 -11.15 5.04
C SER A 41 -1.33 -12.06 4.03
N LEU A 42 -2.03 -12.85 3.20
CA LEU A 42 -1.40 -13.67 2.15
C LEU A 42 -0.61 -12.83 1.14
N VAL A 43 -0.98 -11.55 0.97
CA VAL A 43 -0.25 -10.59 0.15
C VAL A 43 1.22 -10.47 0.58
N TYR A 44 1.54 -10.65 1.86
CA TYR A 44 2.94 -10.57 2.31
C TYR A 44 3.83 -11.68 1.75
N LEU A 45 3.26 -12.83 1.39
CA LEU A 45 4.01 -13.90 0.74
C LEU A 45 4.53 -13.47 -0.65
N ILE A 46 3.70 -12.73 -1.37
CA ILE A 46 4.04 -12.24 -2.72
C ILE A 46 4.63 -10.83 -2.73
N PHE A 47 4.65 -10.14 -1.59
CA PHE A 47 5.16 -8.79 -1.44
C PHE A 47 6.62 -8.65 -1.87
N TYR A 48 7.49 -9.51 -1.36
CA TYR A 48 8.91 -9.49 -1.69
C TYR A 48 9.17 -9.77 -3.19
N PRO A 49 8.64 -10.85 -3.80
CA PRO A 49 8.84 -11.10 -5.21
C PRO A 49 8.27 -10.00 -6.12
N ILE A 50 7.13 -9.40 -5.79
CA ILE A 50 6.57 -8.29 -6.59
C ILE A 50 7.49 -7.08 -6.58
N VAL A 51 7.96 -6.65 -5.40
CA VAL A 51 8.86 -5.49 -5.29
C VAL A 51 10.16 -5.74 -6.05
N ARG A 52 10.70 -6.96 -5.97
CA ARG A 52 11.93 -7.35 -6.67
C ARG A 52 11.75 -7.40 -8.19
N LEU A 53 10.66 -7.98 -8.67
CA LEU A 53 10.33 -8.07 -10.09
C LEU A 53 10.16 -6.67 -10.71
N ALA A 54 9.51 -5.77 -9.99
CA ALA A 54 9.36 -4.39 -10.40
C ALA A 54 10.66 -3.56 -10.28
N LYS A 55 11.76 -4.16 -9.78
CA LYS A 55 13.04 -3.45 -9.49
C LYS A 55 12.87 -2.25 -8.55
N GLY A 56 11.87 -2.30 -7.66
CA GLY A 56 11.62 -1.31 -6.63
C GLY A 56 12.57 -1.46 -5.44
N SER A 57 12.68 -0.40 -4.64
CA SER A 57 13.42 -0.42 -3.37
C SER A 57 12.60 -1.14 -2.30
N PHE A 58 13.10 -2.26 -1.78
CA PHE A 58 12.42 -3.00 -0.72
C PHE A 58 12.24 -2.18 0.57
N PRO A 59 13.26 -1.46 1.07
CA PRO A 59 13.07 -0.58 2.23
C PRO A 59 12.00 0.49 2.02
N ALA A 60 11.89 1.03 0.79
CA ALA A 60 10.86 2.00 0.46
C ALA A 60 9.46 1.35 0.41
N ALA A 61 9.35 0.12 -0.07
CA ALA A 61 8.10 -0.64 -0.07
C ALA A 61 7.59 -0.91 1.35
N VAL A 62 8.48 -1.31 2.26
CA VAL A 62 8.13 -1.47 3.69
C VAL A 62 7.64 -0.16 4.31
N ILE A 63 8.28 0.97 3.98
CA ILE A 63 7.85 2.28 4.46
C ILE A 63 6.47 2.65 3.89
N GLY A 64 6.22 2.38 2.60
CA GLY A 64 4.93 2.60 1.96
C GLY A 64 3.81 1.79 2.62
N ASN A 65 4.08 0.52 2.91
CA ASN A 65 3.16 -0.36 3.62
C ASN A 65 2.85 0.14 5.04
N ILE A 66 3.87 0.54 5.82
CA ILE A 66 3.67 1.09 7.16
C ILE A 66 2.83 2.37 7.12
N ILE A 67 3.08 3.26 6.17
CA ILE A 67 2.32 4.51 6.02
C ILE A 67 0.87 4.22 5.61
N GLY A 68 0.66 3.27 4.69
CA GLY A 68 -0.67 2.80 4.30
C GLY A 68 -1.47 2.26 5.49
N LYS A 69 -0.83 1.45 6.32
CA LYS A 69 -1.42 0.89 7.54
C LYS A 69 -1.82 1.95 8.57
N ILE A 70 -0.95 2.93 8.81
CA ILE A 70 -1.21 4.02 9.77
C ILE A 70 -2.30 4.96 9.27
N SER A 71 -2.48 5.09 7.95
CA SER A 71 -3.47 5.99 7.36
C SER A 71 -4.91 5.52 7.51
N PHE A 72 -5.15 4.25 7.91
CA PHE A 72 -6.47 3.62 7.97
C PHE A 72 -7.29 3.75 6.67
N LEU A 73 -6.65 4.10 5.57
CA LEU A 73 -7.30 4.30 4.28
C LEU A 73 -8.14 3.09 3.83
N PRO A 74 -7.68 1.84 3.95
CA PRO A 74 -8.47 0.68 3.51
C PRO A 74 -9.85 0.60 4.16
N VAL A 75 -9.94 1.01 5.45
CA VAL A 75 -11.20 0.99 6.21
C VAL A 75 -12.17 2.05 5.68
N PHE A 76 -11.68 3.28 5.45
CA PHE A 76 -12.51 4.36 4.91
C PHE A 76 -12.93 4.13 3.46
N LEU A 77 -12.11 3.44 2.67
CA LEU A 77 -12.37 3.17 1.26
C LEU A 77 -13.24 1.92 1.04
N PHE A 78 -13.55 1.17 2.09
CA PHE A 78 -14.36 -0.04 2.01
C PHE A 78 -15.69 0.15 1.25
N PRO A 79 -16.55 1.14 1.57
CA PRO A 79 -17.82 1.31 0.86
C PRO A 79 -17.62 1.65 -0.62
N PHE A 80 -16.58 2.42 -0.95
CA PHE A 80 -16.24 2.75 -2.33
C PHE A 80 -15.71 1.54 -3.10
N ALA A 81 -14.89 0.71 -2.46
CA ALA A 81 -14.39 -0.53 -3.04
C ALA A 81 -15.52 -1.51 -3.35
N TYR A 82 -16.46 -1.67 -2.43
CA TYR A 82 -17.63 -2.50 -2.65
C TYR A 82 -18.47 -2.02 -3.84
N ALA A 83 -18.74 -0.70 -3.92
CA ALA A 83 -19.50 -0.09 -5.00
C ALA A 83 -18.80 -0.29 -6.36
N LEU A 84 -17.48 -0.05 -6.43
CA LEU A 84 -16.68 -0.26 -7.63
C LEU A 84 -16.64 -1.72 -8.04
N GLY A 85 -16.44 -2.63 -7.10
CA GLY A 85 -16.42 -4.05 -7.38
C GLY A 85 -17.73 -4.57 -7.93
N LYS A 86 -18.86 -4.12 -7.36
CA LYS A 86 -20.20 -4.45 -7.85
C LYS A 86 -20.47 -3.90 -9.24
N MET A 87 -19.96 -2.73 -9.56
CA MET A 87 -20.12 -2.11 -10.89
C MET A 87 -19.36 -2.90 -11.98
N ILE A 88 -18.21 -3.44 -11.64
CA ILE A 88 -17.33 -4.14 -12.61
C ILE A 88 -17.71 -5.62 -12.74
N TYR A 89 -18.16 -6.23 -11.67
CA TYR A 89 -18.55 -7.63 -11.64
C TYR A 89 -20.05 -7.76 -11.33
N PRO A 90 -20.93 -7.59 -12.36
CA PRO A 90 -22.39 -7.54 -12.18
C PRO A 90 -23.06 -8.90 -11.96
N PHE A 91 -22.29 -9.99 -11.82
CA PHE A 91 -22.86 -11.30 -11.50
C PHE A 91 -23.44 -11.29 -10.10
N ASP A 92 -24.75 -11.58 -9.99
CA ASP A 92 -25.45 -11.72 -8.72
C ASP A 92 -24.80 -12.85 -7.91
N VAL A 93 -23.88 -12.46 -7.03
CA VAL A 93 -23.46 -13.33 -5.95
C VAL A 93 -24.69 -13.43 -5.05
N GLN A 94 -25.39 -14.56 -5.13
CA GLN A 94 -26.61 -14.82 -4.38
C GLN A 94 -26.44 -14.30 -2.95
N LYS A 95 -27.41 -13.49 -2.50
CA LYS A 95 -27.50 -12.98 -1.13
C LYS A 95 -27.44 -14.16 -0.18
N ILE A 96 -26.25 -14.44 0.32
CA ILE A 96 -26.10 -15.40 1.39
C ILE A 96 -26.59 -14.66 2.63
N HIS A 97 -27.72 -15.10 3.14
CA HIS A 97 -28.26 -14.67 4.42
C HIS A 97 -27.13 -14.87 5.45
N HIS A 98 -26.75 -13.78 6.09
CA HIS A 98 -25.96 -13.83 7.29
C HIS A 98 -26.85 -14.39 8.40
N GLU A 99 -26.93 -15.70 8.49
CA GLU A 99 -27.44 -16.36 9.70
C GLU A 99 -26.46 -16.03 10.84
N PRO A 100 -26.97 -15.69 12.04
CA PRO A 100 -26.09 -15.35 13.15
C PRO A 100 -25.22 -16.56 13.51
N PHE A 101 -23.94 -16.33 13.63
CA PHE A 101 -22.90 -17.29 13.94
C PHE A 101 -23.24 -18.08 15.22
N THR A 102 -23.47 -19.38 15.11
CA THR A 102 -23.57 -20.25 16.26
C THR A 102 -22.32 -21.13 16.33
N ILE A 103 -21.72 -21.26 17.53
CA ILE A 103 -20.47 -22.00 17.75
C ILE A 103 -20.56 -23.47 17.29
N SER A 104 -21.78 -24.05 17.26
CA SER A 104 -22.06 -25.39 16.75
C SER A 104 -21.79 -25.58 15.25
N ASP A 105 -21.81 -24.49 14.46
CA ASP A 105 -21.61 -24.55 13.01
C ASP A 105 -20.14 -24.72 12.63
N VAL A 106 -19.24 -24.48 13.56
CA VAL A 106 -17.78 -24.63 13.38
C VAL A 106 -17.38 -26.13 13.29
N PHE A 107 -18.19 -27.02 13.84
CA PHE A 107 -17.85 -28.45 13.92
C PHE A 107 -18.53 -29.33 12.87
N SER A 108 -19.43 -28.78 12.05
CA SER A 108 -20.14 -29.51 11.01
C SER A 108 -19.62 -29.16 9.62
N SER A 109 -19.92 -30.01 8.63
CA SER A 109 -19.52 -29.93 7.22
C SER A 109 -19.87 -28.63 6.50
N HIS A 110 -20.45 -27.66 7.20
CA HIS A 110 -20.77 -26.32 6.72
C HIS A 110 -19.57 -25.35 6.64
N ILE A 111 -18.39 -25.71 7.22
CA ILE A 111 -17.18 -24.84 7.14
C ILE A 111 -16.83 -24.53 5.68
N PHE A 112 -16.95 -25.51 4.80
CA PHE A 112 -16.64 -25.29 3.39
C PHE A 112 -17.64 -24.37 2.69
N THR A 113 -18.91 -24.46 3.05
CA THR A 113 -19.98 -23.60 2.55
C THR A 113 -19.85 -22.18 3.08
N MET A 114 -19.51 -22.02 4.37
CA MET A 114 -19.23 -20.71 4.98
C MET A 114 -17.97 -20.06 4.41
N LEU A 115 -16.90 -20.82 4.22
CA LEU A 115 -15.68 -20.30 3.60
C LEU A 115 -15.95 -19.85 2.15
N LYS A 116 -16.74 -20.63 1.41
CA LYS A 116 -17.18 -20.27 0.06
C LYS A 116 -18.04 -19.01 0.04
N SER A 117 -18.93 -18.83 1.01
CA SER A 117 -19.80 -17.65 1.11
C SER A 117 -19.04 -16.39 1.51
N LEU A 118 -18.11 -16.50 2.44
CA LEU A 118 -17.21 -15.41 2.80
C LEU A 118 -16.34 -14.99 1.61
N LEU A 119 -15.76 -15.97 0.91
CA LEU A 119 -14.96 -15.69 -0.29
C LEU A 119 -15.78 -15.03 -1.41
N GLN A 120 -17.04 -15.39 -1.58
CA GLN A 120 -17.90 -14.80 -2.64
C GLN A 120 -18.34 -13.39 -2.32
N SER A 121 -18.68 -13.07 -1.07
CA SER A 121 -19.04 -11.69 -0.68
C SER A 121 -17.84 -10.74 -0.69
N GLU A 122 -16.64 -11.25 -0.47
CA GLU A 122 -15.41 -10.47 -0.47
C GLU A 122 -14.82 -10.21 -1.86
N VAL A 123 -15.24 -10.97 -2.89
CA VAL A 123 -14.73 -10.79 -4.27
C VAL A 123 -14.99 -9.36 -4.78
N TYR A 124 -16.16 -8.78 -4.51
CA TYR A 124 -16.44 -7.41 -4.92
C TYR A 124 -15.49 -6.40 -4.27
N VAL A 125 -15.27 -6.57 -2.98
CA VAL A 125 -14.37 -5.67 -2.23
C VAL A 125 -12.92 -5.89 -2.69
N LEU A 126 -12.52 -7.12 -2.95
CA LEU A 126 -11.18 -7.47 -3.43
C LEU A 126 -10.90 -6.82 -4.80
N ILE A 127 -11.83 -6.92 -5.74
CA ILE A 127 -11.73 -6.27 -7.07
C ILE A 127 -11.66 -4.76 -6.90
N GLY A 128 -12.58 -4.17 -6.12
CA GLY A 128 -12.60 -2.72 -5.88
C GLY A 128 -11.33 -2.22 -5.20
N MET A 129 -10.84 -2.93 -4.16
CA MET A 129 -9.59 -2.59 -3.48
C MET A 129 -8.37 -2.74 -4.37
N THR A 130 -8.36 -3.71 -5.28
CA THR A 130 -7.27 -3.85 -6.25
C THR A 130 -7.17 -2.60 -7.14
N ILE A 131 -8.29 -2.14 -7.66
CA ILE A 131 -8.34 -0.96 -8.52
C ILE A 131 -7.94 0.29 -7.74
N ILE A 132 -8.51 0.48 -6.56
CA ILE A 132 -8.16 1.59 -5.65
C ILE A 132 -6.67 1.53 -5.31
N GLY A 133 -6.13 0.35 -4.98
CA GLY A 133 -4.72 0.13 -4.68
C GLY A 133 -3.80 0.52 -5.84
N ILE A 134 -4.18 0.19 -7.07
CA ILE A 134 -3.43 0.59 -8.28
C ILE A 134 -3.46 2.11 -8.43
N VAL A 135 -4.64 2.74 -8.34
CA VAL A 135 -4.79 4.20 -8.49
C VAL A 135 -3.98 4.94 -7.44
N PHE A 136 -4.12 4.58 -6.17
CA PHE A 136 -3.36 5.19 -5.08
C PHE A 136 -1.87 4.87 -5.17
N GLY A 137 -1.49 3.69 -5.64
CA GLY A 137 -0.11 3.34 -5.94
C GLY A 137 0.50 4.28 -6.97
N VAL A 138 -0.18 4.52 -8.08
CA VAL A 138 0.27 5.44 -9.13
C VAL A 138 0.38 6.88 -8.59
N ILE A 139 -0.62 7.36 -7.87
CA ILE A 139 -0.59 8.69 -7.25
C ILE A 139 0.61 8.80 -6.29
N SER A 140 0.79 7.81 -5.42
CA SER A 140 1.92 7.78 -4.47
C SER A 140 3.27 7.78 -5.16
N TYR A 141 3.40 7.08 -6.30
CA TYR A 141 4.63 7.08 -7.09
C TYR A 141 5.02 8.51 -7.50
N PHE A 142 4.10 9.25 -8.09
CA PHE A 142 4.39 10.63 -8.52
C PHE A 142 4.69 11.56 -7.34
N VAL A 143 3.94 11.46 -6.26
CA VAL A 143 4.15 12.26 -5.05
C VAL A 143 5.54 12.00 -4.46
N VAL A 144 5.90 10.73 -4.25
CA VAL A 144 7.19 10.37 -3.66
C VAL A 144 8.34 10.70 -4.60
N HIS A 145 8.17 10.51 -5.91
CA HIS A 145 9.17 10.88 -6.91
C HIS A 145 9.48 12.39 -6.87
N TYR A 146 8.44 13.20 -6.87
CA TYR A 146 8.58 14.66 -6.78
C TYR A 146 9.25 15.10 -5.47
N LEU A 147 8.80 14.56 -4.34
CA LEU A 147 9.38 14.88 -3.02
C LEU A 147 10.85 14.47 -2.92
N TYR A 148 11.21 13.31 -3.45
CA TYR A 148 12.58 12.83 -3.44
C TYR A 148 13.49 13.74 -4.28
N GLU A 149 13.11 14.09 -5.50
CA GLU A 149 13.86 14.97 -6.39
C GLU A 149 14.03 16.37 -5.79
N LYS A 150 12.96 16.94 -5.24
CA LYS A 150 13.01 18.25 -4.54
C LYS A 150 14.02 18.24 -3.40
N ASN A 151 13.99 17.21 -2.56
CA ASN A 151 14.92 17.07 -1.43
C ASN A 151 16.36 16.82 -1.89
N ARG A 152 16.56 16.06 -2.97
CA ARG A 152 17.89 15.85 -3.57
C ARG A 152 18.49 17.16 -4.05
N LYS A 153 17.73 17.98 -4.78
CA LYS A 153 18.16 19.30 -5.25
C LYS A 153 18.54 20.24 -4.10
N LEU A 154 17.74 20.26 -3.02
CA LEU A 154 18.02 21.08 -1.83
C LEU A 154 19.31 20.64 -1.14
N ARG A 155 19.57 19.34 -1.02
CA ARG A 155 20.81 18.80 -0.42
C ARG A 155 22.04 19.17 -1.25
N LEU A 156 21.95 19.08 -2.57
CA LEU A 156 23.04 19.45 -3.46
C LEU A 156 23.36 20.96 -3.37
N LYS A 157 22.33 21.81 -3.28
CA LYS A 157 22.51 23.27 -3.09
C LYS A 157 23.22 23.57 -1.76
N LYS A 158 22.82 22.91 -0.65
CA LYS A 158 23.47 23.10 0.66
C LYS A 158 24.94 22.66 0.64
N ARG A 159 25.26 21.52 0.02
CA ARG A 159 26.66 21.07 -0.12
C ARG A 159 27.51 22.04 -0.93
N LYS A 160 27.00 22.56 -2.06
CA LYS A 160 27.70 23.55 -2.87
C LYS A 160 27.97 24.86 -2.09
N LYS A 161 27.04 25.28 -1.23
CA LYS A 161 27.24 26.48 -0.40
C LYS A 161 28.32 26.26 0.64
N GLN A 162 28.34 25.13 1.33
CA GLN A 162 29.35 24.79 2.33
C GLN A 162 30.77 24.66 1.75
N VAL A 163 30.91 24.26 0.48
CA VAL A 163 32.22 24.17 -0.19
C VAL A 163 32.72 25.52 -0.63
N ARG A 164 31.82 26.49 -0.92
CA ARG A 164 32.20 27.85 -1.36
C ARG A 164 32.58 28.81 -0.22
N GLU A 165 31.96 28.65 0.95
CA GLU A 165 32.21 29.56 2.08
C GLU A 165 33.68 29.55 2.60
N PRO A 166 34.40 28.42 2.72
CA PRO A 166 35.77 28.39 3.18
C PRO A 166 36.77 28.98 2.15
N LEU A 167 36.42 29.08 0.86
CA LEU A 167 37.32 29.63 -0.16
C LEU A 167 37.26 31.18 -0.26
N VAL A 168 36.33 31.81 0.40
CA VAL A 168 36.17 33.29 0.41
C VAL A 168 36.82 33.94 1.63
N GLN A 169 37.29 33.13 2.60
CA GLN A 169 37.97 33.63 3.82
C GLN A 169 39.50 33.54 3.77
N ILE A 170 40.10 33.25 2.61
CA ILE A 170 41.53 33.32 2.34
C ILE A 170 41.81 34.49 1.39
#